data_6cb3b091b9d29c312621b5c9b4281056
#
_entry.id   6cb3b091b9d29c312621b5c9b4281056
#
_cell.length_a   1.000
_cell.length_b   1.000
_cell.length_c   1.000
_cell.angle_alpha   90.00
_cell.angle_beta   90.00
_cell.angle_gamma   90.00
#
_symmetry.space_group_name_H-M   'P 1'
#
loop_
_entity.id
_entity.type
_entity.pdbx_description
1 polymer ?
#
loop_
_entity_poly.entity_id
_entity_poly.type
_entity_poly.pdbx_seq_one_letter_code
_entity_poly.pdbx_strand_id
1 'polypeptide(L)'
;EIAPLHGWNAHDYRSSDLAEFFTTAEKTRFPLNKEERELKDILLAQGIIQYGSDEKSYTAGKGAIISISRESESYLRRLFMVHEAFHGLFFIDPEFQAFALDRWTHLDPVAKKFLIAYFKNRGYDTADSYLMKNELMAYCLQQNVAGAALYFGKTLPERLSAFPQHLKNIPEKDEKSGTWPVLANLFTAEARSFSDYVKKRWGLEA
;
A
#
# COMPACT_ATOMS: atom_id res chain seq x y z
N GLU A 1 -23.82 4.78 15.15
CA GLU A 1 -23.94 4.88 13.68
C GLU A 1 -22.69 4.27 13.08
N ILE A 2 -22.86 3.19 12.32
CA ILE A 2 -21.77 2.63 11.52
C ILE A 2 -21.52 3.64 10.43
N ALA A 3 -20.32 4.25 10.42
CA ALA A 3 -19.91 5.10 9.31
C ALA A 3 -20.11 4.31 8.00
N PRO A 4 -20.68 4.91 6.98
CA PRO A 4 -20.95 4.19 5.76
C PRO A 4 -19.63 3.59 5.23
N LEU A 5 -19.60 2.28 5.06
CA LEU A 5 -18.48 1.53 4.46
C LEU A 5 -18.23 1.93 2.99
N HIS A 6 -19.01 2.86 2.48
CA HIS A 6 -18.87 3.47 1.17
C HIS A 6 -17.61 4.32 1.08
N GLY A 7 -16.63 3.87 0.33
CA GLY A 7 -15.36 4.58 0.12
C GLY A 7 -14.11 3.73 0.35
N TRP A 8 -14.27 2.59 0.97
CA TRP A 8 -13.18 1.63 1.13
C TRP A 8 -13.16 0.70 -0.09
N ASN A 9 -12.21 0.91 -0.99
CA ASN A 9 -12.17 0.18 -2.26
C ASN A 9 -11.34 -1.10 -2.19
N ALA A 10 -10.31 -1.10 -1.35
CA ALA A 10 -9.38 -2.22 -1.21
C ALA A 10 -8.67 -2.16 0.14
N HIS A 11 -8.18 -3.32 0.59
CA HIS A 11 -7.41 -3.46 1.83
C HIS A 11 -6.42 -4.60 1.69
N ASP A 12 -5.36 -4.49 2.45
CA ASP A 12 -4.34 -5.51 2.65
C ASP A 12 -4.14 -5.75 4.15
N TYR A 13 -3.94 -7.01 4.54
CA TYR A 13 -3.71 -7.37 5.93
C TYR A 13 -2.60 -8.42 6.04
N ARG A 14 -1.64 -8.16 6.90
CA ARG A 14 -0.62 -9.14 7.27
C ARG A 14 -1.22 -10.22 8.17
N SER A 15 -0.65 -11.41 8.09
CA SER A 15 -1.03 -12.51 8.98
C SER A 15 -0.89 -12.15 10.47
N SER A 16 0.11 -11.32 10.84
CA SER A 16 0.30 -10.83 12.21
C SER A 16 -0.85 -9.97 12.71
N ASP A 17 -1.34 -9.04 11.89
CA ASP A 17 -2.41 -8.13 12.26
C ASP A 17 -3.75 -8.89 12.42
N LEU A 18 -3.97 -9.86 11.54
CA LEU A 18 -5.13 -10.74 11.62
C LEU A 18 -5.09 -11.65 12.88
N ALA A 19 -3.91 -12.21 13.19
CA ALA A 19 -3.72 -12.99 14.40
C ALA A 19 -3.95 -12.16 15.67
N GLU A 20 -3.46 -10.93 15.70
CA GLU A 20 -3.67 -9.99 16.80
C GLU A 20 -5.15 -9.62 16.95
N PHE A 21 -5.84 -9.31 15.85
CA PHE A 21 -7.27 -9.00 15.85
C PHE A 21 -8.07 -10.15 16.48
N PHE A 22 -7.92 -11.37 15.98
CA PHE A 22 -8.69 -12.50 16.48
C PHE A 22 -8.29 -12.90 17.92
N THR A 23 -7.02 -12.76 18.29
CA THR A 23 -6.56 -12.94 19.67
C THR A 23 -7.22 -11.94 20.62
N THR A 24 -7.27 -10.68 20.21
CA THR A 24 -7.90 -9.61 20.99
C THR A 24 -9.39 -9.84 21.12
N ALA A 25 -10.06 -10.21 20.03
CA ALA A 25 -11.49 -10.53 20.05
C ALA A 25 -11.82 -11.67 21.03
N GLU A 26 -11.03 -12.76 21.03
CA GLU A 26 -11.21 -13.87 21.99
C GLU A 26 -10.97 -13.41 23.45
N LYS A 27 -9.86 -12.71 23.71
CA LYS A 27 -9.51 -12.24 25.07
C LYS A 27 -10.52 -11.26 25.65
N THR A 28 -11.05 -10.38 24.82
CA THR A 28 -12.04 -9.38 25.24
C THR A 28 -13.48 -9.86 25.15
N ARG A 29 -13.71 -11.07 24.64
CA ARG A 29 -15.02 -11.62 24.32
C ARG A 29 -15.82 -10.70 23.37
N PHE A 30 -15.12 -10.09 22.42
CA PHE A 30 -15.75 -9.25 21.40
C PHE A 30 -16.63 -10.11 20.48
N PRO A 31 -17.90 -9.75 20.28
CA PRO A 31 -18.81 -10.57 19.47
C PRO A 31 -18.50 -10.39 17.97
N LEU A 32 -17.79 -11.36 17.40
CA LEU A 32 -17.58 -11.40 15.96
C LEU A 32 -18.91 -11.55 15.21
N ASN A 33 -19.09 -10.81 14.12
CA ASN A 33 -20.19 -11.00 13.19
C ASN A 33 -20.03 -12.30 12.37
N LYS A 34 -20.98 -12.59 11.50
CA LYS A 34 -20.96 -13.82 10.68
C LYS A 34 -19.76 -13.83 9.72
N GLU A 35 -19.51 -12.73 9.06
CA GLU A 35 -18.47 -12.55 8.05
C GLU A 35 -17.07 -12.63 8.68
N GLU A 36 -16.88 -12.05 9.86
CA GLU A 36 -15.62 -12.15 10.61
C GLU A 36 -15.33 -13.58 11.06
N ARG A 37 -16.36 -14.34 11.46
CA ARG A 37 -16.18 -15.77 11.78
C ARG A 37 -15.80 -16.58 10.55
N GLU A 38 -16.48 -16.36 9.43
CA GLU A 38 -16.16 -17.01 8.15
C GLU A 38 -14.74 -16.68 7.70
N LEU A 39 -14.33 -15.41 7.80
CA LEU A 39 -12.95 -15.00 7.53
C LEU A 39 -11.95 -15.74 8.42
N LYS A 40 -12.22 -15.83 9.74
CA LYS A 40 -11.36 -16.57 10.67
C LYS A 40 -11.18 -18.03 10.23
N ASP A 41 -12.27 -18.69 9.86
CA ASP A 41 -12.23 -20.09 9.43
C ASP A 41 -11.42 -20.27 8.14
N ILE A 42 -11.55 -19.36 7.18
CA ILE A 42 -10.75 -19.33 5.95
C ILE A 42 -9.26 -19.14 6.28
N LEU A 43 -8.92 -18.19 7.16
CA LEU A 43 -7.55 -17.90 7.54
C LEU A 43 -6.87 -19.09 8.22
N LEU A 44 -7.59 -19.80 9.10
CA LEU A 44 -7.11 -21.02 9.75
C LEU A 44 -6.94 -22.16 8.73
N ALA A 45 -7.92 -22.37 7.87
CA ALA A 45 -7.86 -23.41 6.84
C ALA A 45 -6.72 -23.20 5.84
N GLN A 46 -6.38 -21.95 5.54
CA GLN A 46 -5.26 -21.60 4.64
C GLN A 46 -3.92 -21.46 5.36
N GLY A 47 -3.87 -21.61 6.69
CA GLY A 47 -2.65 -21.47 7.48
C GLY A 47 -2.09 -20.04 7.50
N ILE A 48 -2.92 -19.04 7.22
CA ILE A 48 -2.55 -17.62 7.30
C ILE A 48 -2.47 -17.20 8.77
N ILE A 49 -3.37 -17.70 9.61
CA ILE A 49 -3.23 -17.70 11.06
C ILE A 49 -3.26 -19.14 11.59
N GLN A 50 -2.72 -19.35 12.77
CA GLN A 50 -2.67 -20.65 13.44
C GLN A 50 -3.09 -20.49 14.89
N TYR A 51 -3.62 -21.56 15.50
CA TYR A 51 -3.86 -21.56 16.94
C TYR A 51 -2.57 -21.37 17.71
N GLY A 52 -2.59 -20.53 18.71
CA GLY A 52 -1.52 -20.38 19.68
C GLY A 52 -1.51 -21.53 20.69
N SER A 53 -0.61 -21.44 21.66
CA SER A 53 -0.41 -22.50 22.67
C SER A 53 -1.58 -22.64 23.66
N ASP A 54 -2.41 -21.62 23.80
CA ASP A 54 -3.48 -21.55 24.80
C ASP A 54 -4.91 -21.66 24.22
N GLU A 55 -5.05 -22.06 22.96
CA GLU A 55 -6.29 -22.18 22.19
C GLU A 55 -7.17 -20.89 22.15
N LYS A 56 -6.78 -19.84 22.88
CA LYS A 56 -7.44 -18.53 22.94
C LYS A 56 -6.61 -17.44 22.26
N SER A 57 -5.51 -17.81 21.71
CA SER A 57 -4.65 -16.91 20.94
C SER A 57 -4.40 -17.47 19.55
N TYR A 58 -4.01 -16.57 18.66
CA TYR A 58 -3.64 -16.89 17.30
C TYR A 58 -2.24 -16.35 17.04
N THR A 59 -1.50 -17.05 16.22
CA THR A 59 -0.16 -16.65 15.77
C THR A 59 -0.17 -16.46 14.26
N ALA A 60 0.72 -15.61 13.77
CA ALA A 60 0.93 -15.42 12.34
C ALA A 60 1.43 -16.70 11.69
N GLY A 61 0.77 -17.13 10.62
CA GLY A 61 1.22 -18.17 9.71
C GLY A 61 1.85 -17.57 8.46
N LYS A 62 1.79 -18.31 7.35
CA LYS A 62 2.30 -17.86 6.05
C LYS A 62 1.18 -17.28 5.20
N GLY A 63 1.38 -16.09 4.67
CA GLY A 63 0.44 -15.46 3.76
C GLY A 63 0.01 -14.07 4.19
N ALA A 64 -0.94 -13.55 3.44
CA ALA A 64 -1.59 -12.27 3.67
C ALA A 64 -2.99 -12.33 3.06
N ILE A 65 -3.85 -11.37 3.39
CA ILE A 65 -5.14 -11.20 2.72
C ILE A 65 -5.12 -9.87 1.98
N ILE A 66 -5.62 -9.89 0.76
CA ILE A 66 -6.02 -8.70 0.03
C ILE A 66 -7.51 -8.78 -0.26
N SER A 67 -8.20 -7.65 -0.19
CA SER A 67 -9.63 -7.56 -0.48
C SER A 67 -9.93 -6.39 -1.42
N ILE A 68 -10.88 -6.61 -2.32
CA ILE A 68 -11.30 -5.58 -3.29
C ILE A 68 -12.83 -5.47 -3.23
N SER A 69 -13.32 -4.24 -3.10
CA SER A 69 -14.76 -3.99 -3.11
C SER A 69 -15.38 -4.34 -4.46
N ARG A 70 -16.49 -5.08 -4.42
CA ARG A 70 -17.30 -5.38 -5.61
C ARG A 70 -18.00 -4.16 -6.19
N GLU A 71 -18.20 -3.12 -5.39
CA GLU A 71 -18.87 -1.87 -5.77
C GLU A 71 -17.94 -0.91 -6.51
N SER A 72 -16.62 -1.13 -6.45
CA SER A 72 -15.66 -0.30 -7.17
C SER A 72 -15.83 -0.43 -8.68
N GLU A 73 -15.68 0.68 -9.40
CA GLU A 73 -15.63 0.71 -10.86
C GLU A 73 -14.57 -0.25 -11.41
N SER A 74 -14.83 -0.88 -12.54
CA SER A 74 -13.98 -1.97 -13.06
C SER A 74 -12.52 -1.56 -13.29
N TYR A 75 -12.28 -0.34 -13.75
CA TYR A 75 -10.91 0.19 -13.93
C TYR A 75 -10.20 0.42 -12.59
N LEU A 76 -10.93 0.87 -11.56
CA LEU A 76 -10.40 1.03 -10.19
C LEU A 76 -10.12 -0.32 -9.55
N ARG A 77 -11.00 -1.33 -9.75
CA ARG A 77 -10.74 -2.68 -9.23
C ARG A 77 -9.44 -3.26 -9.77
N ARG A 78 -9.14 -3.05 -11.06
CA ARG A 78 -7.86 -3.50 -11.63
C ARG A 78 -6.67 -2.76 -11.01
N LEU A 79 -6.75 -1.45 -10.88
CA LEU A 79 -5.71 -0.64 -10.26
C LEU A 79 -5.45 -1.08 -8.81
N PHE A 80 -6.51 -1.20 -8.02
CA PHE A 80 -6.40 -1.63 -6.62
C PHE A 80 -5.93 -3.08 -6.49
N MET A 81 -6.38 -3.99 -7.38
CA MET A 81 -5.89 -5.37 -7.35
C MET A 81 -4.37 -5.43 -7.53
N VAL A 82 -3.81 -4.64 -8.44
CA VAL A 82 -2.36 -4.57 -8.64
C VAL A 82 -1.67 -3.97 -7.41
N HIS A 83 -2.20 -2.87 -6.88
CA HIS A 83 -1.68 -2.20 -5.69
C HIS A 83 -1.64 -3.15 -4.49
N GLU A 84 -2.77 -3.76 -4.13
CA GLU A 84 -2.88 -4.68 -2.99
C GLU A 84 -2.08 -5.98 -3.21
N ALA A 85 -1.99 -6.46 -4.45
CA ALA A 85 -1.17 -7.65 -4.73
C ALA A 85 0.31 -7.41 -4.43
N PHE A 86 0.83 -6.21 -4.70
CA PHE A 86 2.20 -5.86 -4.34
C PHE A 86 2.39 -5.69 -2.83
N HIS A 87 1.40 -5.19 -2.09
CA HIS A 87 1.39 -5.26 -0.62
C HIS A 87 1.45 -6.72 -0.14
N GLY A 88 0.64 -7.59 -0.73
CA GLY A 88 0.68 -9.03 -0.42
C GLY A 88 2.07 -9.64 -0.63
N LEU A 89 2.71 -9.36 -1.77
CA LEU A 89 4.08 -9.82 -2.04
C LEU A 89 5.09 -9.24 -1.07
N PHE A 90 4.97 -7.95 -0.72
CA PHE A 90 5.81 -7.31 0.27
C PHE A 90 5.69 -7.99 1.65
N PHE A 91 4.50 -8.43 2.05
CA PHE A 91 4.29 -9.08 3.34
C PHE A 91 4.94 -10.47 3.44
N ILE A 92 5.05 -11.17 2.32
CA ILE A 92 5.51 -12.57 2.31
C ILE A 92 6.95 -12.78 1.81
N ASP A 93 7.59 -11.74 1.25
CA ASP A 93 8.95 -11.84 0.70
C ASP A 93 9.92 -10.87 1.41
N PRO A 94 10.77 -11.38 2.33
CA PRO A 94 11.74 -10.56 3.06
C PRO A 94 12.77 -9.86 2.17
N GLU A 95 13.13 -10.44 1.02
CA GLU A 95 14.09 -9.81 0.10
C GLU A 95 13.45 -8.61 -0.61
N PHE A 96 12.16 -8.73 -0.94
CA PHE A 96 11.41 -7.60 -1.49
C PHE A 96 11.21 -6.49 -0.46
N GLN A 97 10.95 -6.85 0.80
CA GLN A 97 10.93 -5.87 1.90
C GLN A 97 12.26 -5.14 2.03
N ALA A 98 13.38 -5.88 2.01
CA ALA A 98 14.71 -5.30 2.09
C ALA A 98 15.01 -4.37 0.92
N PHE A 99 14.61 -4.76 -0.30
CA PHE A 99 14.73 -3.91 -1.49
C PHE A 99 13.91 -2.62 -1.36
N ALA A 100 12.64 -2.71 -0.96
CA ALA A 100 11.80 -1.53 -0.77
C ALA A 100 12.33 -0.60 0.33
N LEU A 101 12.90 -1.16 1.41
CA LEU A 101 13.57 -0.38 2.46
C LEU A 101 14.79 0.35 1.92
N ASP A 102 15.61 -0.31 1.11
CA ASP A 102 16.77 0.32 0.46
C ASP A 102 16.34 1.48 -0.43
N ARG A 103 15.31 1.26 -1.29
CA ARG A 103 14.77 2.34 -2.14
C ARG A 103 14.25 3.51 -1.33
N TRP A 104 13.49 3.27 -0.25
CA TRP A 104 13.03 4.33 0.64
C TRP A 104 14.16 5.07 1.32
N THR A 105 15.21 4.36 1.74
CA THR A 105 16.36 4.96 2.44
C THR A 105 17.13 5.91 1.53
N HIS A 106 17.31 5.51 0.26
CA HIS A 106 18.06 6.27 -0.74
C HIS A 106 17.18 7.16 -1.64
N LEU A 107 15.87 7.22 -1.37
CA LEU A 107 14.96 8.08 -2.11
C LEU A 107 15.40 9.54 -2.02
N ASP A 108 15.41 10.23 -3.16
CA ASP A 108 15.75 11.64 -3.24
C ASP A 108 14.93 12.45 -2.21
N PRO A 109 15.56 13.38 -1.46
CA PRO A 109 14.88 14.15 -0.42
C PRO A 109 13.64 14.92 -0.90
N VAL A 110 13.62 15.40 -2.16
CA VAL A 110 12.46 16.09 -2.76
C VAL A 110 11.32 15.11 -2.94
N ALA A 111 11.59 13.94 -3.54
CA ALA A 111 10.59 12.90 -3.73
C ALA A 111 10.04 12.39 -2.40
N LYS A 112 10.91 12.16 -1.42
CA LYS A 112 10.53 11.71 -0.08
C LYS A 112 9.63 12.72 0.63
N LYS A 113 9.98 13.99 0.58
CA LYS A 113 9.20 15.08 1.17
C LYS A 113 7.82 15.19 0.50
N PHE A 114 7.76 15.07 -0.81
CA PHE A 114 6.51 15.08 -1.55
C PHE A 114 5.60 13.91 -1.12
N LEU A 115 6.12 12.68 -1.07
CA LEU A 115 5.32 11.53 -0.67
C LEU A 115 4.81 11.64 0.77
N ILE A 116 5.65 12.07 1.71
CA ILE A 116 5.22 12.30 3.10
C ILE A 116 4.06 13.30 3.14
N ALA A 117 4.16 14.40 2.40
CA ALA A 117 3.09 15.39 2.34
C ALA A 117 1.80 14.82 1.71
N TYR A 118 1.95 14.05 0.63
CA TYR A 118 0.83 13.42 -0.06
C TYR A 118 0.14 12.39 0.83
N PHE A 119 0.88 11.49 1.45
CA PHE A 119 0.34 10.44 2.31
C PHE A 119 -0.31 11.01 3.57
N LYS A 120 0.31 12.02 4.18
CA LYS A 120 -0.28 12.75 5.32
C LYS A 120 -1.62 13.38 4.95
N ASN A 121 -1.73 13.97 3.76
CA ASN A 121 -3.00 14.52 3.25
C ASN A 121 -4.06 13.44 3.01
N ARG A 122 -3.61 12.19 2.73
CA ARG A 122 -4.50 11.03 2.55
C ARG A 122 -4.86 10.32 3.87
N GLY A 123 -4.36 10.80 5.01
CA GLY A 123 -4.66 10.24 6.33
C GLY A 123 -3.74 9.11 6.77
N TYR A 124 -2.65 8.84 6.04
CA TYR A 124 -1.67 7.84 6.44
C TYR A 124 -0.84 8.30 7.65
N ASP A 125 -0.47 7.37 8.52
CA ASP A 125 0.53 7.62 9.57
C ASP A 125 1.93 7.68 8.95
N THR A 126 2.38 8.90 8.68
CA THR A 126 3.69 9.14 8.07
C THR A 126 4.87 8.99 9.04
N ALA A 127 4.63 8.73 10.32
CA ALA A 127 5.65 8.36 11.30
C ALA A 127 5.98 6.86 11.22
N ASP A 128 5.07 6.04 10.72
CA ASP A 128 5.32 4.63 10.48
C ASP A 128 6.21 4.42 9.24
N SER A 129 7.49 4.15 9.50
CA SER A 129 8.45 3.91 8.42
C SER A 129 8.19 2.61 7.64
N TYR A 130 7.55 1.62 8.25
CA TYR A 130 7.15 0.39 7.56
C TYR A 130 6.06 0.69 6.53
N LEU A 131 5.04 1.44 6.94
CA LEU A 131 3.96 1.89 6.07
C LEU A 131 4.49 2.72 4.90
N MET A 132 5.37 3.71 5.17
CA MET A 132 5.89 4.60 4.13
C MET A 132 6.64 3.87 3.01
N LYS A 133 7.47 2.88 3.33
CA LYS A 133 8.20 2.10 2.31
C LYS A 133 7.28 1.15 1.54
N ASN A 134 6.28 0.60 2.22
CA ASN A 134 5.28 -0.27 1.63
C ASN A 134 4.43 0.51 0.62
N GLU A 135 3.96 1.69 0.98
CA GLU A 135 3.21 2.58 0.09
C GLU A 135 4.05 3.11 -1.08
N LEU A 136 5.31 3.51 -0.87
CA LEU A 136 6.20 3.89 -1.98
C LEU A 136 6.25 2.79 -3.04
N MET A 137 6.48 1.56 -2.61
CA MET A 137 6.57 0.39 -3.48
C MET A 137 5.27 0.17 -4.25
N ALA A 138 4.12 0.14 -3.56
CA ALA A 138 2.83 -0.11 -4.18
C ALA A 138 2.43 1.01 -5.17
N TYR A 139 2.67 2.29 -4.82
CA TYR A 139 2.42 3.42 -5.71
C TYR A 139 3.31 3.42 -6.95
N CYS A 140 4.55 2.94 -6.84
CA CYS A 140 5.44 2.80 -8.00
C CYS A 140 5.04 1.65 -8.94
N LEU A 141 4.44 0.58 -8.40
CA LEU A 141 4.11 -0.64 -9.14
C LEU A 141 2.64 -0.73 -9.61
N GLN A 142 1.73 0.07 -9.06
CA GLN A 142 0.31 0.04 -9.44
C GLN A 142 0.02 0.46 -10.89
N GLN A 143 1.02 1.00 -11.57
CA GLN A 143 0.95 1.45 -12.95
C GLN A 143 2.24 1.12 -13.68
N ASN A 144 2.17 1.01 -14.99
CA ASN A 144 3.38 0.76 -15.78
C ASN A 144 4.36 1.95 -15.71
N VAL A 145 5.64 1.68 -15.95
CA VAL A 145 6.72 2.69 -15.92
C VAL A 145 6.45 3.87 -16.85
N ALA A 146 5.80 3.64 -18.00
CA ALA A 146 5.46 4.72 -18.94
C ALA A 146 4.43 5.70 -18.35
N GLY A 147 3.54 5.24 -17.46
CA GLY A 147 2.56 6.08 -16.79
C GLY A 147 3.13 6.86 -15.60
N ALA A 148 4.27 6.45 -15.05
CA ALA A 148 4.82 7.01 -13.82
C ALA A 148 5.08 8.52 -13.91
N ALA A 149 5.63 9.00 -15.02
CA ALA A 149 5.89 10.42 -15.22
C ALA A 149 4.63 11.28 -15.13
N LEU A 150 3.54 10.84 -15.75
CA LEU A 150 2.25 11.55 -15.69
C LEU A 150 1.64 11.44 -14.29
N TYR A 151 1.70 10.26 -13.70
CA TYR A 151 1.09 10.02 -12.39
C TYR A 151 1.75 10.84 -11.29
N PHE A 152 3.06 10.73 -11.14
CA PHE A 152 3.81 11.44 -10.10
C PHE A 152 4.14 12.89 -10.45
N GLY A 153 4.26 13.23 -11.73
CA GLY A 153 4.58 14.59 -12.17
C GLY A 153 3.36 15.46 -12.44
N LYS A 154 2.15 14.90 -12.43
CA LYS A 154 0.92 15.68 -12.64
C LYS A 154 -0.20 15.26 -11.72
N THR A 155 -0.65 14.01 -11.82
CA THR A 155 -1.87 13.56 -11.14
C THR A 155 -1.81 13.68 -9.62
N LEU A 156 -0.72 13.24 -8.98
CA LEU A 156 -0.59 13.34 -7.51
C LEU A 156 -0.38 14.79 -7.05
N PRO A 157 0.50 15.60 -7.68
CA PRO A 157 0.62 17.01 -7.31
C PRO A 157 -0.68 17.81 -7.48
N GLU A 158 -1.46 17.57 -8.54
CA GLU A 158 -2.76 18.20 -8.73
C GLU A 158 -3.74 17.89 -7.60
N ARG A 159 -3.72 16.68 -7.07
CA ARG A 159 -4.54 16.32 -5.90
C ARG A 159 -4.13 17.07 -4.62
N LEU A 160 -2.89 17.55 -4.53
CA LEU A 160 -2.42 18.42 -3.45
C LEU A 160 -2.59 19.91 -3.75
N SER A 161 -3.01 20.30 -4.94
CA SER A 161 -3.14 21.72 -5.32
C SER A 161 -4.15 22.50 -4.46
N ALA A 162 -5.15 21.82 -3.90
CA ALA A 162 -6.05 22.38 -2.90
C ALA A 162 -5.38 22.69 -1.56
N PHE A 163 -4.15 22.21 -1.34
CA PHE A 163 -3.36 22.35 -0.10
C PHE A 163 -1.97 22.88 -0.44
N PRO A 164 -1.82 24.12 -0.94
CA PRO A 164 -0.58 24.65 -1.50
C PRO A 164 0.60 24.65 -0.49
N GLN A 165 0.31 24.69 0.81
CA GLN A 165 1.33 24.56 1.86
C GLN A 165 2.14 23.25 1.75
N HIS A 166 1.57 22.18 1.19
CA HIS A 166 2.25 20.90 1.01
C HIS A 166 3.18 20.89 -0.21
N LEU A 167 2.99 21.82 -1.14
CA LEU A 167 3.80 21.98 -2.35
C LEU A 167 4.91 23.03 -2.19
N LYS A 168 4.93 23.79 -1.09
CA LYS A 168 5.81 24.97 -0.87
C LYS A 168 7.31 24.73 -1.06
N ASN A 169 7.77 23.48 -0.99
CA ASN A 169 9.20 23.16 -1.12
C ASN A 169 9.42 22.07 -2.19
N ILE A 170 8.45 21.88 -3.04
CA ILE A 170 8.57 21.04 -4.22
C ILE A 170 9.02 21.94 -5.37
N PRO A 171 9.97 21.51 -6.22
CA PRO A 171 10.40 22.29 -7.38
C PRO A 171 9.23 22.73 -8.24
N GLU A 172 9.40 23.89 -8.87
CA GLU A 172 8.32 24.57 -9.55
C GLU A 172 7.66 23.72 -10.63
N LYS A 173 6.37 23.94 -10.77
CA LYS A 173 5.55 23.44 -11.86
C LYS A 173 6.00 24.12 -13.17
N ASP A 174 6.16 23.33 -14.20
CA ASP A 174 6.27 23.86 -15.56
C ASP A 174 4.89 24.34 -16.02
N GLU A 175 4.70 25.63 -16.14
CA GLU A 175 3.43 26.25 -16.51
C GLU A 175 2.95 25.89 -17.93
N LYS A 176 3.86 25.53 -18.85
CA LYS A 176 3.51 25.12 -20.21
C LYS A 176 2.93 23.72 -20.27
N SER A 177 3.56 22.77 -19.58
CA SER A 177 3.11 21.38 -19.54
C SER A 177 2.10 21.11 -18.43
N GLY A 178 2.01 21.98 -17.43
CA GLY A 178 1.23 21.76 -16.23
C GLY A 178 1.77 20.64 -15.33
N THR A 179 3.03 20.28 -15.48
CA THR A 179 3.67 19.17 -14.76
C THR A 179 4.74 19.64 -13.77
N TRP A 180 5.16 18.75 -12.89
CA TRP A 180 6.33 18.87 -12.02
C TRP A 180 7.46 17.98 -12.55
N PRO A 181 8.33 18.47 -13.45
CA PRO A 181 9.30 17.62 -14.14
C PRO A 181 10.26 16.91 -13.21
N VAL A 182 10.65 17.53 -12.11
CA VAL A 182 11.56 16.91 -11.13
C VAL A 182 10.89 15.69 -10.50
N LEU A 183 9.64 15.79 -10.06
CA LEU A 183 8.90 14.65 -9.51
C LEU A 183 8.69 13.56 -10.57
N ALA A 184 8.32 13.94 -11.79
CA ALA A 184 8.16 13.02 -12.90
C ALA A 184 9.43 12.17 -13.13
N ASN A 185 10.60 12.81 -13.19
CA ASN A 185 11.87 12.14 -13.42
C ASN A 185 12.29 11.23 -12.26
N LEU A 186 12.22 11.74 -11.03
CA LEU A 186 12.60 10.99 -9.83
C LEU A 186 11.76 9.72 -9.68
N PHE A 187 10.44 9.85 -9.76
CA PHE A 187 9.54 8.69 -9.59
C PHE A 187 9.50 7.75 -10.78
N THR A 188 9.79 8.23 -11.99
CA THR A 188 9.97 7.31 -13.13
C THR A 188 11.20 6.41 -12.92
N ALA A 189 12.27 6.94 -12.35
CA ALA A 189 13.45 6.15 -12.00
C ALA A 189 13.14 5.12 -10.91
N GLU A 190 12.38 5.51 -9.87
CA GLU A 190 11.94 4.59 -8.83
C GLU A 190 11.00 3.50 -9.37
N ALA A 191 9.99 3.88 -10.13
CA ALA A 191 9.06 2.92 -10.75
C ALA A 191 9.79 1.91 -11.64
N ARG A 192 10.79 2.36 -12.39
CA ARG A 192 11.65 1.47 -13.18
C ARG A 192 12.44 0.51 -12.31
N SER A 193 13.05 0.99 -11.23
CA SER A 193 13.81 0.16 -10.30
C SER A 193 12.93 -0.95 -9.69
N PHE A 194 11.71 -0.62 -9.27
CA PHE A 194 10.75 -1.60 -8.77
C PHE A 194 10.28 -2.56 -9.85
N SER A 195 9.94 -2.07 -11.04
CA SER A 195 9.52 -2.89 -12.18
C SER A 195 10.60 -3.89 -12.60
N ASP A 196 11.87 -3.45 -12.70
CA ASP A 196 12.99 -4.31 -13.03
C ASP A 196 13.21 -5.39 -11.97
N TYR A 197 13.05 -5.04 -10.68
CA TYR A 197 13.16 -5.99 -9.58
C TYR A 197 12.07 -7.08 -9.68
N VAL A 198 10.81 -6.70 -9.79
CA VAL A 198 9.69 -7.67 -9.83
C VAL A 198 9.71 -8.53 -11.08
N LYS A 199 10.16 -7.95 -12.22
CA LYS A 199 10.38 -8.70 -13.46
C LYS A 199 11.47 -9.76 -13.29
N LYS A 200 12.61 -9.38 -12.70
CA LYS A 200 13.72 -10.31 -12.43
C LYS A 200 13.34 -11.40 -11.44
N ARG A 201 12.59 -11.06 -10.39
CA ARG A 201 12.26 -11.97 -9.30
C ARG A 201 11.13 -12.94 -9.62
N TRP A 202 10.10 -12.46 -10.28
CA TRP A 202 8.85 -13.22 -10.49
C TRP A 202 8.38 -13.27 -11.95
N GLY A 203 9.07 -12.62 -12.87
CA GLY A 203 8.63 -12.50 -14.26
C GLY A 203 7.40 -11.60 -14.45
N LEU A 204 7.05 -10.78 -13.44
CA LEU A 204 5.91 -9.87 -13.52
C LEU A 204 6.27 -8.60 -14.29
N GLU A 205 5.33 -8.13 -15.09
CA GLU A 205 5.43 -6.82 -15.77
C GLU A 205 4.54 -5.82 -15.04
N ALA A 206 5.15 -4.77 -14.48
CA ALA A 206 4.51 -3.67 -13.82
C ALA A 206 4.82 -2.33 -14.51
#